data_0e2200195b8a2c81b109c8abd7a88e66
#
_entry.id   0e2200195b8a2c81b109c8abd7a88e66
#
_cell.length_a   1.000
_cell.length_b   1.000
_cell.length_c   1.000
_cell.angle_alpha   90.00
_cell.angle_beta   90.00
_cell.angle_gamma   90.00
#
_symmetry.space_group_name_H-M   'P 1'
#
loop_
_entity.id
_entity.type
_entity.pdbx_description
1 polymer ?
#
loop_
_entity_poly.entity_id
_entity_poly.type
_entity_poly.pdbx_seq_one_letter_code
_entity_poly.pdbx_strand_id
1 'polypeptide(L)'
;MDDNKKQLDGYTQDVLPIFDLEAKFAAFGFDARRVDGNDIAQVYDALTAPIGDKPRAMILDTVKGKGIREVEETMGNHSMTVAADVCDKWLAGLRGELAGLE
;
A
#
# COMPACT_ATOMS: atom_id res chain seq x y z
N MET A 1 -7.50 -4.92 3.15
CA MET A 1 -7.37 -3.58 3.75
C MET A 1 -6.04 -3.00 3.34
N ASP A 2 -6.01 -1.78 2.82
CA ASP A 2 -4.79 -1.04 2.51
C ASP A 2 -4.34 -0.28 3.76
N ASP A 3 -3.09 -0.50 4.20
CA ASP A 3 -2.47 0.15 5.35
C ASP A 3 -1.22 0.93 4.89
N ASN A 4 -1.46 2.04 4.18
CA ASN A 4 -0.41 2.88 3.61
C ASN A 4 0.17 3.93 4.57
N LYS A 5 -0.20 3.90 5.83
CA LYS A 5 0.25 4.77 6.94
C LYS A 5 -0.09 6.25 6.78
N LYS A 6 -0.77 6.64 5.70
CA LYS A 6 -1.14 8.03 5.43
C LYS A 6 -2.65 8.18 5.28
N GLN A 7 -3.14 9.32 5.68
CA GLN A 7 -4.49 9.79 5.41
C GLN A 7 -4.44 11.25 4.94
N LEU A 8 -5.60 11.87 4.70
CA LEU A 8 -5.68 13.21 4.16
C LEU A 8 -4.85 14.24 4.97
N ASP A 9 -4.94 14.18 6.30
CA ASP A 9 -4.38 15.18 7.21
C ASP A 9 -2.99 14.84 7.77
N GLY A 10 -2.42 13.69 7.41
CA GLY A 10 -1.11 13.29 7.93
C GLY A 10 -0.88 11.79 8.02
N TYR A 11 0.07 11.39 8.85
CA TYR A 11 0.26 9.98 9.16
C TYR A 11 -0.87 9.46 10.05
N THR A 12 -1.32 8.23 9.79
CA THR A 12 -2.39 7.61 10.59
C THR A 12 -2.03 7.52 12.06
N GLN A 13 -0.76 7.28 12.39
CA GLN A 13 -0.29 7.23 13.78
C GLN A 13 -0.43 8.56 14.54
N ASP A 14 -0.38 9.69 13.84
CA ASP A 14 -0.40 11.02 14.46
C ASP A 14 -1.82 11.59 14.54
N VAL A 15 -2.67 11.25 13.57
CA VAL A 15 -4.04 11.78 13.48
C VAL A 15 -5.04 10.85 14.21
N LEU A 16 -5.00 9.55 13.90
CA LEU A 16 -5.84 8.53 14.54
C LEU A 16 -5.09 7.19 14.51
N PRO A 17 -4.34 6.86 15.56
CA PRO A 17 -3.60 5.61 15.65
C PRO A 17 -4.50 4.40 15.52
N ILE A 18 -4.23 3.56 14.53
CA ILE A 18 -4.99 2.33 14.29
C ILE A 18 -4.44 1.12 15.05
N PHE A 19 -3.27 1.26 15.67
CA PHE A 19 -2.58 0.23 16.45
C PHE A 19 -2.43 -1.10 15.69
N ASP A 20 -2.51 -2.22 16.40
CA ASP A 20 -2.38 -3.56 15.82
C ASP A 20 -3.67 -3.99 15.12
N LEU A 21 -3.69 -3.88 13.79
CA LEU A 21 -4.81 -4.28 12.96
C LEU A 21 -5.02 -5.79 12.94
N GLU A 22 -3.94 -6.59 12.98
CA GLU A 22 -4.04 -8.04 12.98
C GLU A 22 -4.74 -8.53 14.25
N ALA A 23 -4.32 -7.99 15.41
CA ALA A 23 -4.97 -8.31 16.67
C ALA A 23 -6.44 -7.88 16.70
N LYS A 24 -6.77 -6.73 16.11
CA LYS A 24 -8.17 -6.26 16.01
C LYS A 24 -9.02 -7.18 15.14
N PHE A 25 -8.58 -7.53 13.96
CA PHE A 25 -9.31 -8.46 13.09
C PHE A 25 -9.42 -9.84 13.73
N ALA A 26 -8.35 -10.33 14.37
CA ALA A 26 -8.37 -11.60 15.08
C ALA A 26 -9.40 -11.61 16.22
N ALA A 27 -9.52 -10.51 16.98
CA ALA A 27 -10.52 -10.36 18.04
C ALA A 27 -11.97 -10.42 17.51
N PHE A 28 -12.20 -10.01 16.26
CA PHE A 28 -13.48 -10.15 15.55
C PHE A 28 -13.67 -11.52 14.87
N GLY A 29 -12.75 -12.47 15.07
CA GLY A 29 -12.87 -13.83 14.57
C GLY A 29 -12.30 -14.07 13.17
N PHE A 30 -11.54 -13.12 12.61
CA PHE A 30 -10.89 -13.28 11.31
C PHE A 30 -9.56 -14.06 11.40
N ASP A 31 -9.21 -14.79 10.34
CA ASP A 31 -7.82 -15.17 10.04
C ASP A 31 -7.11 -13.96 9.45
N ALA A 32 -6.44 -13.19 10.31
CA ALA A 32 -5.80 -11.94 9.93
C ALA A 32 -4.36 -12.19 9.49
N ARG A 33 -3.97 -11.61 8.36
CA ARG A 33 -2.62 -11.75 7.79
C ARG A 33 -2.15 -10.41 7.26
N ARG A 34 -0.90 -10.08 7.57
CA ARG A 34 -0.21 -8.89 7.05
C ARG A 34 0.83 -9.33 6.03
N VAL A 35 0.87 -8.64 4.90
CA VAL A 35 1.83 -8.87 3.81
C VAL A 35 2.31 -7.55 3.22
N ASP A 36 3.44 -7.56 2.54
CA ASP A 36 3.85 -6.43 1.70
C ASP A 36 2.85 -6.31 0.53
N GLY A 37 2.05 -5.26 0.55
CA GLY A 37 1.02 -5.00 -0.46
C GLY A 37 1.58 -4.47 -1.78
N ASN A 38 2.86 -4.13 -1.84
CA ASN A 38 3.57 -3.79 -3.08
C ASN A 38 4.33 -4.99 -3.69
N ASP A 39 4.35 -6.14 -3.02
CA ASP A 39 4.90 -7.40 -3.53
C ASP A 39 3.77 -8.32 -4.02
N ILE A 40 3.64 -8.43 -5.36
CA ILE A 40 2.56 -9.21 -5.98
C ILE A 40 2.64 -10.69 -5.63
N ALA A 41 3.83 -11.26 -5.39
CA ALA A 41 3.97 -12.65 -5.02
C ALA A 41 3.43 -12.90 -3.61
N GLN A 42 3.77 -12.04 -2.64
CA GLN A 42 3.22 -12.13 -1.29
C GLN A 42 1.70 -11.97 -1.27
N VAL A 43 1.17 -11.02 -2.04
CA VAL A 43 -0.29 -10.82 -2.17
C VAL A 43 -0.95 -12.06 -2.77
N TYR A 44 -0.39 -12.62 -3.84
CA TYR A 44 -0.89 -13.82 -4.49
C TYR A 44 -0.88 -15.02 -3.53
N ASP A 45 0.23 -15.28 -2.86
CA ASP A 45 0.37 -16.41 -1.92
C ASP A 45 -0.63 -16.30 -0.76
N ALA A 46 -0.81 -15.09 -0.22
CA ALA A 46 -1.76 -14.86 0.85
C ALA A 46 -3.22 -15.04 0.39
N LEU A 47 -3.55 -14.64 -0.84
CA LEU A 47 -4.90 -14.80 -1.41
C LEU A 47 -5.23 -16.27 -1.69
N THR A 48 -4.25 -17.03 -2.22
CA THR A 48 -4.44 -18.42 -2.65
C THR A 48 -4.19 -19.45 -1.55
N ALA A 49 -3.62 -19.04 -0.40
CA ALA A 49 -3.43 -19.92 0.74
C ALA A 49 -4.77 -20.56 1.18
N PRO A 50 -4.75 -21.80 1.67
CA PRO A 50 -5.96 -22.48 2.13
C PRO A 50 -6.76 -21.62 3.13
N ILE A 51 -8.08 -21.64 3.00
CA ILE A 51 -9.00 -20.95 3.90
C ILE A 51 -9.55 -21.98 4.89
N GLY A 52 -9.42 -21.70 6.19
CA GLY A 52 -10.06 -22.47 7.26
C GLY A 52 -11.50 -22.01 7.52
N ASP A 53 -12.00 -22.26 8.71
CA ASP A 53 -13.37 -21.92 9.11
C ASP A 53 -13.62 -20.44 9.37
N LYS A 54 -12.53 -19.63 9.44
CA LYS A 54 -12.61 -18.19 9.70
C LYS A 54 -12.56 -17.39 8.42
N PRO A 55 -13.30 -16.29 8.32
CA PRO A 55 -13.14 -15.35 7.22
C PRO A 55 -11.72 -14.75 7.25
N ARG A 56 -11.14 -14.52 6.07
CA ARG A 56 -9.80 -13.94 5.96
C ARG A 56 -9.84 -12.43 5.91
N ALA A 57 -8.96 -11.79 6.69
CA ALA A 57 -8.66 -10.38 6.59
C ALA A 57 -7.21 -10.20 6.15
N MET A 58 -6.99 -9.60 4.99
CA MET A 58 -5.65 -9.27 4.52
C MET A 58 -5.35 -7.81 4.79
N ILE A 59 -4.24 -7.55 5.45
CA ILE A 59 -3.70 -6.22 5.70
C ILE A 59 -2.50 -6.05 4.78
N LEU A 60 -2.64 -5.15 3.81
CA LEU A 60 -1.61 -4.86 2.83
C LEU A 60 -0.80 -3.67 3.33
N ASP A 61 0.44 -3.92 3.74
CA ASP A 61 1.39 -2.85 3.99
C ASP A 61 1.82 -2.28 2.65
N THR A 62 1.46 -1.03 2.39
CA THR A 62 1.74 -0.37 1.12
C THR A 62 2.45 0.96 1.34
N VAL A 63 3.10 1.44 0.30
CA VAL A 63 3.62 2.81 0.22
C VAL A 63 2.69 3.61 -0.66
N LYS A 64 2.04 4.64 -0.09
CA LYS A 64 1.14 5.51 -0.86
C LYS A 64 1.92 6.26 -1.94
N GLY A 65 1.53 6.06 -3.21
CA GLY A 65 2.23 6.63 -4.37
C GLY A 65 3.42 5.81 -4.85
N LYS A 66 3.52 4.54 -4.46
CA LYS A 66 4.59 3.61 -4.84
C LYS A 66 4.91 3.65 -6.33
N GLY A 67 6.21 3.75 -6.64
CA GLY A 67 6.73 3.81 -8.01
C GLY A 67 7.20 5.20 -8.44
N ILE A 68 6.76 6.26 -7.76
CA ILE A 68 7.24 7.62 -8.02
C ILE A 68 7.72 8.24 -6.70
N ARG A 69 9.02 8.30 -6.53
CA ARG A 69 9.66 8.70 -5.26
C ARG A 69 9.16 10.03 -4.74
N GLU A 70 9.03 11.02 -5.60
CA GLU A 70 8.54 12.36 -5.21
C GLU A 70 7.10 12.29 -4.68
N VAL A 71 6.26 11.38 -5.19
CA VAL A 71 4.90 11.15 -4.71
C VAL A 71 4.93 10.39 -3.38
N GLU A 72 5.77 9.37 -3.26
CA GLU A 72 5.92 8.60 -2.01
C GLU A 72 6.31 9.51 -0.83
N GLU A 73 7.24 10.46 -1.06
CA GLU A 73 7.75 11.38 -0.05
C GLU A 73 6.79 12.55 0.26
N THR A 74 5.82 12.82 -0.63
CA THR A 74 4.86 13.91 -0.42
C THR A 74 3.79 13.53 0.59
N MET A 75 3.60 14.35 1.63
CA MET A 75 2.56 14.12 2.63
C MET A 75 1.16 14.29 2.05
N GLY A 76 0.93 15.34 1.29
CA GLY A 76 -0.37 15.68 0.70
C GLY A 76 -0.71 14.91 -0.59
N ASN A 77 -0.15 13.72 -0.81
CA ASN A 77 -0.33 12.95 -2.05
C ASN A 77 -1.70 12.28 -2.21
N HIS A 78 -2.66 12.58 -1.32
CA HIS A 78 -4.04 12.11 -1.47
C HIS A 78 -4.76 12.82 -2.62
N SER A 79 -4.51 14.10 -2.78
CA SER A 79 -5.01 14.91 -3.90
C SER A 79 -3.95 15.92 -4.28
N MET A 80 -3.40 15.78 -5.48
CA MET A 80 -2.34 16.66 -5.96
C MET A 80 -2.53 16.95 -7.45
N THR A 81 -2.20 18.17 -7.85
CA THR A 81 -2.12 18.54 -9.26
C THR A 81 -0.68 18.38 -9.72
N VAL A 82 -0.48 17.67 -10.81
CA VAL A 82 0.83 17.43 -11.40
C VAL A 82 0.94 18.21 -12.71
N ALA A 83 1.97 19.06 -12.86
CA ALA A 83 2.22 19.75 -14.10
C ALA A 83 2.64 18.77 -15.21
N ALA A 84 2.34 19.11 -16.46
CA ALA A 84 2.56 18.19 -17.58
C ALA A 84 4.02 17.79 -17.75
N ASP A 85 4.94 18.74 -17.63
CA ASP A 85 6.39 18.51 -17.71
C ASP A 85 6.92 17.58 -16.61
N VAL A 86 6.37 17.68 -15.40
CA VAL A 86 6.67 16.76 -14.28
C VAL A 86 6.14 15.36 -14.57
N CYS A 87 4.93 15.27 -15.09
CA CYS A 87 4.34 13.99 -15.50
C CYS A 87 5.18 13.32 -16.59
N ASP A 88 5.60 14.06 -17.60
CA ASP A 88 6.47 13.56 -18.68
C ASP A 88 7.81 13.04 -18.16
N LYS A 89 8.40 13.75 -17.20
CA LYS A 89 9.63 13.31 -16.52
C LYS A 89 9.44 11.97 -15.80
N TRP A 90 8.35 11.82 -15.02
CA TRP A 90 8.06 10.59 -14.31
C TRP A 90 7.80 9.42 -15.27
N LEU A 91 7.04 9.67 -16.34
CA LEU A 91 6.79 8.66 -17.38
C LEU A 91 8.07 8.21 -18.06
N ALA A 92 9.00 9.11 -18.37
CA ALA A 92 10.29 8.77 -18.94
C ALA A 92 11.11 7.88 -18.00
N GLY A 93 11.13 8.18 -16.70
CA GLY A 93 11.79 7.36 -15.68
C GLY A 93 11.21 5.94 -15.62
N LEU A 94 9.89 5.82 -15.48
CA LEU A 94 9.19 4.53 -15.40
C LEU A 94 9.38 3.68 -16.66
N ARG A 95 9.39 4.30 -17.86
CA ARG A 95 9.68 3.59 -19.12
C ARG A 95 11.11 3.07 -19.17
N GLY A 96 12.07 3.83 -18.62
CA GLY A 96 13.46 3.40 -18.51
C GLY A 96 13.62 2.20 -17.58
N GLU A 97 12.94 2.21 -16.44
CA GLU A 97 12.92 1.08 -15.50
C GLU A 97 12.31 -0.18 -16.16
N LEU A 98 11.18 -0.03 -16.84
CA LEU A 98 10.50 -1.14 -17.53
C LEU A 98 11.40 -1.77 -18.59
N ALA A 99 12.06 -0.95 -19.40
CA ALA A 99 12.98 -1.45 -20.42
C ALA A 99 14.21 -2.18 -19.85
N GLY A 100 14.56 -1.92 -18.60
CA GLY A 100 15.64 -2.64 -17.90
C GLY A 100 15.22 -4.00 -17.33
N LEU A 101 13.92 -4.34 -17.37
CA LEU A 101 13.39 -5.62 -16.92
C LEU A 101 13.19 -6.64 -18.07
N GLU A 102 13.28 -6.21 -19.31
CA GLU A 102 13.23 -7.04 -20.53
C GLU A 102 14.62 -7.58 -20.91
#